data_62352a7f0fd7cb9c68816992eb4bee35
#
_entry.id   62352a7f0fd7cb9c68816992eb4bee35
#
_cell.length_a   1.000
_cell.length_b   1.000
_cell.length_c   1.000
_cell.angle_alpha   90.00
_cell.angle_beta   90.00
_cell.angle_gamma   90.00
#
_symmetry.space_group_name_H-M   'P 1'
#
loop_
_entity.id
_entity.type
_entity.pdbx_description
1 polymer ?
#
loop_
_entity_poly.entity_id
_entity_poly.type
_entity_poly.pdbx_seq_one_letter_code
_entity_poly.pdbx_strand_id
1 'polypeptide(L)'
;MYEWNEMVQLMISWIEDNLASTPTLLNMSEDLGYSPYYCTKKFHALTGMTLRNYIWMRRISRAALELRDSNARILDIAVKYQFSSQEAFTRAFVKAFHMTPAAYRRAPRPIPLAIRAEVFSPYHYHLRERIVMSEVEVKAVEVKIERIPAHKFIGTWDIASKNYGDFWRNGHNCDEISGTLDSMSHLSLPGQLGQTAGWFYQDGQKGYLYGIMVAADYDGEIPTGMECRDIPESDYLVFFHPPFDYLRTNGQVMKMVEHKAWNFDPTELGFEWNEGTLYDYQRHYPEGYGYAVLRPVKTMEESSDDIGQGSSGVSIVGDNETTA
;
A
#
# COMPACT_ATOMS: atom_id res chain seq x y z
N MET A 1 20.55 -1.24 19.76
CA MET A 1 19.52 -1.89 18.95
C MET A 1 19.21 -1.10 17.70
N TYR A 2 19.06 0.22 17.77
CA TYR A 2 18.77 1.11 16.61
C TYR A 2 19.91 1.19 15.59
N GLU A 3 21.16 1.23 16.02
CA GLU A 3 22.31 1.23 15.12
C GLU A 3 22.33 0.01 14.20
N TRP A 4 21.91 -1.12 14.70
CA TRP A 4 21.88 -2.36 13.92
C TRP A 4 20.82 -2.35 12.82
N ASN A 5 19.65 -1.79 13.10
CA ASN A 5 18.59 -1.65 12.11
C ASN A 5 19.00 -0.65 11.03
N GLU A 6 19.63 0.46 11.42
CA GLU A 6 20.16 1.46 10.50
C GLU A 6 21.26 0.89 9.62
N MET A 7 22.19 0.13 10.20
CA MET A 7 23.27 -0.52 9.45
C MET A 7 22.72 -1.54 8.43
N VAL A 8 21.77 -2.40 8.82
CA VAL A 8 21.19 -3.35 7.91
C VAL A 8 20.35 -2.64 6.85
N GLN A 9 19.69 -1.55 7.17
CA GLN A 9 19.02 -0.71 6.19
C GLN A 9 19.99 -0.09 5.19
N LEU A 10 21.18 0.33 5.64
CA LEU A 10 22.26 0.78 4.73
C LEU A 10 22.74 -0.34 3.83
N MET A 11 22.90 -1.58 4.35
CA MET A 11 23.22 -2.76 3.52
C MET A 11 22.14 -3.01 2.47
N ILE A 12 20.87 -2.97 2.87
CA ILE A 12 19.74 -3.16 1.96
C ILE A 12 19.74 -2.07 0.89
N SER A 13 19.93 -0.81 1.26
CA SER A 13 20.02 0.30 0.31
C SER A 13 21.15 0.09 -0.69
N TRP A 14 22.34 -0.24 -0.19
CA TRP A 14 23.50 -0.54 -1.04
C TRP A 14 23.22 -1.69 -2.01
N ILE A 15 22.57 -2.77 -1.55
CA ILE A 15 22.20 -3.91 -2.41
C ILE A 15 21.21 -3.48 -3.49
N GLU A 16 20.15 -2.75 -3.12
CA GLU A 16 19.12 -2.29 -4.08
C GLU A 16 19.72 -1.41 -5.19
N ASP A 17 20.64 -0.50 -4.82
CA ASP A 17 21.35 0.36 -5.78
C ASP A 17 22.28 -0.44 -6.71
N ASN A 18 22.73 -1.62 -6.27
CA ASN A 18 23.68 -2.47 -6.99
C ASN A 18 23.07 -3.75 -7.58
N LEU A 19 21.75 -3.93 -7.58
CA LEU A 19 21.12 -5.18 -8.06
C LEU A 19 21.48 -5.53 -9.51
N ALA A 20 21.61 -4.55 -10.38
CA ALA A 20 22.00 -4.73 -11.80
C ALA A 20 23.50 -4.90 -12.00
N SER A 21 24.31 -4.65 -10.99
CA SER A 21 25.78 -4.90 -10.99
C SER A 21 26.09 -6.24 -10.37
N THR A 22 27.34 -6.48 -9.99
CA THR A 22 27.73 -7.71 -9.26
C THR A 22 27.98 -7.36 -7.78
N PRO A 23 26.93 -7.19 -6.96
CA PRO A 23 27.11 -6.88 -5.55
C PRO A 23 27.77 -8.06 -4.85
N THR A 24 28.98 -7.87 -4.38
CA THR A 24 29.70 -8.86 -3.57
C THR A 24 29.65 -8.45 -2.11
N LEU A 25 29.68 -9.44 -1.22
CA LEU A 25 29.78 -9.19 0.20
C LEU A 25 31.05 -8.37 0.54
N LEU A 26 32.14 -8.60 -0.19
CA LEU A 26 33.39 -7.88 0.02
C LEU A 26 33.23 -6.39 -0.29
N ASN A 27 32.77 -6.06 -1.51
CA ASN A 27 32.57 -4.65 -1.90
C ASN A 27 31.62 -3.92 -0.95
N MET A 28 30.49 -4.55 -0.61
CA MET A 28 29.53 -3.97 0.33
C MET A 28 30.18 -3.72 1.70
N SER A 29 30.97 -4.65 2.19
CA SER A 29 31.62 -4.53 3.50
C SER A 29 32.71 -3.46 3.52
N GLU A 30 33.45 -3.32 2.43
CA GLU A 30 34.44 -2.26 2.23
C GLU A 30 33.78 -0.88 2.17
N ASP A 31 32.77 -0.70 1.33
CA ASP A 31 32.05 0.57 1.18
C ASP A 31 31.36 1.03 2.45
N LEU A 32 30.86 0.08 3.25
CA LEU A 32 30.17 0.38 4.50
C LEU A 32 31.10 0.42 5.72
N GLY A 33 32.39 0.05 5.58
CA GLY A 33 33.37 0.06 6.65
C GLY A 33 33.21 -1.04 7.71
N TYR A 34 32.63 -2.18 7.34
CA TYR A 34 32.41 -3.33 8.25
C TYR A 34 33.09 -4.60 7.76
N SER A 35 33.30 -5.57 8.63
CA SER A 35 33.84 -6.85 8.18
C SER A 35 32.78 -7.73 7.47
N PRO A 36 33.16 -8.54 6.46
CA PRO A 36 32.24 -9.44 5.77
C PRO A 36 31.48 -10.39 6.70
N TYR A 37 32.18 -10.94 7.70
CA TYR A 37 31.55 -11.80 8.70
C TYR A 37 30.45 -11.10 9.48
N TYR A 38 30.75 -9.89 9.89
CA TYR A 38 29.82 -9.07 10.67
C TYR A 38 28.58 -8.71 9.87
N CYS A 39 28.75 -8.26 8.60
CA CYS A 39 27.66 -7.99 7.68
C CYS A 39 26.76 -9.21 7.51
N THR A 40 27.34 -10.38 7.22
CA THR A 40 26.56 -11.62 7.02
C THR A 40 25.75 -12.00 8.26
N LYS A 41 26.40 -11.98 9.43
CA LYS A 41 25.74 -12.35 10.70
C LYS A 41 24.59 -11.41 11.04
N LYS A 42 24.78 -10.12 10.88
CA LYS A 42 23.78 -9.11 11.23
C LYS A 42 22.62 -9.06 10.22
N PHE A 43 22.95 -9.15 8.94
CA PHE A 43 21.93 -9.23 7.91
C PHE A 43 20.99 -10.43 8.14
N HIS A 44 21.57 -11.62 8.35
CA HIS A 44 20.77 -12.82 8.62
C HIS A 44 19.96 -12.73 9.92
N ALA A 45 20.53 -12.17 10.99
CA ALA A 45 19.84 -12.05 12.28
C ALA A 45 18.60 -11.14 12.22
N LEU A 46 18.60 -10.13 11.34
CA LEU A 46 17.50 -9.17 11.23
C LEU A 46 16.52 -9.48 10.11
N THR A 47 16.99 -10.04 8.99
CA THR A 47 16.13 -10.36 7.82
C THR A 47 15.67 -11.81 7.78
N GLY A 48 16.25 -12.68 8.58
CA GLY A 48 16.02 -14.14 8.50
C GLY A 48 16.61 -14.80 7.24
N MET A 49 17.26 -14.03 6.35
CA MET A 49 17.72 -14.48 5.05
C MET A 49 19.25 -14.38 4.92
N THR A 50 19.84 -15.23 4.07
CA THR A 50 21.20 -14.99 3.62
C THR A 50 21.24 -13.85 2.61
N LEU A 51 22.33 -13.08 2.59
CA LEU A 51 22.55 -12.01 1.62
C LEU A 51 22.36 -12.47 0.18
N ARG A 52 22.90 -13.67 -0.14
CA ARG A 52 22.80 -14.27 -1.47
C ARG A 52 21.35 -14.54 -1.87
N ASN A 53 20.54 -15.08 -0.94
CA ASN A 53 19.14 -15.38 -1.19
C ASN A 53 18.33 -14.09 -1.37
N TYR A 54 18.59 -13.08 -0.54
CA TYR A 54 17.97 -11.78 -0.67
C TYR A 54 18.25 -11.15 -2.04
N ILE A 55 19.51 -11.07 -2.46
CA ILE A 55 19.88 -10.52 -3.78
C ILE A 55 19.19 -11.29 -4.91
N TRP A 56 19.17 -12.63 -4.84
CA TRP A 56 18.52 -13.46 -5.86
C TRP A 56 17.00 -13.17 -5.95
N MET A 57 16.31 -13.13 -4.81
CA MET A 57 14.88 -12.85 -4.76
C MET A 57 14.56 -11.45 -5.29
N ARG A 58 15.34 -10.45 -4.90
CA ARG A 58 15.16 -9.07 -5.38
C ARG A 58 15.40 -8.96 -6.89
N ARG A 59 16.43 -9.61 -7.43
CA ARG A 59 16.72 -9.63 -8.86
C ARG A 59 15.60 -10.24 -9.68
N ILE A 60 15.08 -11.40 -9.28
CA ILE A 60 14.00 -12.06 -10.01
C ILE A 60 12.70 -11.24 -9.96
N SER A 61 12.43 -10.57 -8.83
CA SER A 61 11.28 -9.70 -8.66
C SER A 61 11.38 -8.41 -9.49
N ARG A 62 12.54 -7.75 -9.49
CA ARG A 62 12.78 -6.57 -10.34
C ARG A 62 12.74 -6.92 -11.83
N ALA A 63 13.27 -8.10 -12.20
CA ALA A 63 13.17 -8.60 -13.57
C ALA A 63 11.71 -8.89 -13.98
N ALA A 64 10.86 -9.36 -13.06
CA ALA A 64 9.44 -9.56 -13.32
C ALA A 64 8.72 -8.24 -13.58
N LEU A 65 8.98 -7.20 -12.80
CA LEU A 65 8.43 -5.86 -13.05
C LEU A 65 8.89 -5.31 -14.40
N GLU A 66 10.16 -5.44 -14.73
CA GLU A 66 10.68 -4.97 -16.03
C GLU A 66 10.12 -5.77 -17.23
N LEU A 67 9.86 -7.07 -17.05
CA LEU A 67 9.16 -7.89 -18.05
C LEU A 67 7.76 -7.38 -18.32
N ARG A 68 7.04 -6.95 -17.30
CA ARG A 68 5.70 -6.40 -17.38
C ARG A 68 5.66 -5.01 -18.02
N ASP A 69 6.58 -4.15 -17.59
CA ASP A 69 6.53 -2.71 -17.84
C ASP A 69 7.34 -2.28 -19.09
N SER A 70 8.08 -3.21 -19.73
CA SER A 70 8.91 -2.89 -20.88
C SER A 70 8.82 -3.92 -22.01
N ASN A 71 9.26 -3.47 -23.21
CA ASN A 71 9.43 -4.33 -24.38
C ASN A 71 10.89 -4.86 -24.54
N ALA A 72 11.76 -4.70 -23.52
CA ALA A 72 13.13 -5.19 -23.57
C ALA A 72 13.16 -6.71 -23.81
N ARG A 73 14.14 -7.21 -24.58
CA ARG A 73 14.23 -8.65 -24.83
C ARG A 73 14.44 -9.41 -23.52
N ILE A 74 13.86 -10.59 -23.42
CA ILE A 74 14.01 -11.45 -22.21
C ILE A 74 15.48 -11.72 -21.92
N LEU A 75 16.31 -11.89 -22.96
CA LEU A 75 17.75 -12.05 -22.81
C LEU A 75 18.41 -10.83 -22.17
N ASP A 76 18.03 -9.63 -22.61
CA ASP A 76 18.62 -8.37 -22.09
C ASP A 76 18.27 -8.16 -20.60
N ILE A 77 17.04 -8.47 -20.23
CA ILE A 77 16.61 -8.47 -18.83
C ILE A 77 17.38 -9.51 -18.02
N ALA A 78 17.54 -10.73 -18.54
CA ALA A 78 18.30 -11.77 -17.89
C ALA A 78 19.75 -11.33 -17.61
N VAL A 79 20.43 -10.75 -18.63
CA VAL A 79 21.80 -10.23 -18.51
C VAL A 79 21.86 -9.06 -17.53
N LYS A 80 20.95 -8.11 -17.61
CA LYS A 80 20.87 -6.95 -16.71
C LYS A 80 20.81 -7.39 -15.23
N TYR A 81 20.00 -8.40 -14.93
CA TYR A 81 19.86 -8.90 -13.55
C TYR A 81 20.83 -10.07 -13.24
N GLN A 82 21.92 -10.19 -14.01
CA GLN A 82 23.04 -11.09 -13.73
C GLN A 82 22.68 -12.57 -13.76
N PHE A 83 21.73 -12.97 -14.58
CA PHE A 83 21.52 -14.39 -14.90
C PHE A 83 22.50 -14.80 -16.01
N SER A 84 23.10 -15.98 -15.86
CA SER A 84 24.16 -16.48 -16.77
C SER A 84 23.68 -16.75 -18.20
N SER A 85 22.37 -16.95 -18.38
CA SER A 85 21.73 -17.10 -19.69
C SER A 85 20.22 -16.89 -19.60
N GLN A 86 19.55 -16.77 -20.75
CA GLN A 86 18.08 -16.70 -20.81
C GLN A 86 17.43 -17.98 -20.24
N GLU A 87 18.02 -19.15 -20.46
CA GLU A 87 17.55 -20.42 -19.94
C GLU A 87 17.68 -20.48 -18.41
N ALA A 88 18.80 -19.99 -17.86
CA ALA A 88 19.00 -19.89 -16.42
C ALA A 88 17.96 -18.95 -15.77
N PHE A 89 17.71 -17.82 -16.40
CA PHE A 89 16.67 -16.89 -15.99
C PHE A 89 15.27 -17.55 -16.07
N THR A 90 14.94 -18.21 -17.17
CA THR A 90 13.66 -18.91 -17.33
C THR A 90 13.45 -19.97 -16.25
N ARG A 91 14.47 -20.79 -15.95
CA ARG A 91 14.37 -21.78 -14.85
C ARG A 91 14.16 -21.11 -13.50
N ALA A 92 14.88 -20.03 -13.22
CA ALA A 92 14.74 -19.26 -11.99
C ALA A 92 13.35 -18.65 -11.85
N PHE A 93 12.82 -18.08 -12.93
CA PHE A 93 11.50 -17.48 -12.99
C PHE A 93 10.37 -18.51 -12.80
N VAL A 94 10.47 -19.64 -13.47
CA VAL A 94 9.53 -20.77 -13.28
C VAL A 94 9.57 -21.30 -11.85
N LYS A 95 10.75 -21.40 -11.26
CA LYS A 95 10.90 -21.82 -9.86
C LYS A 95 10.24 -20.83 -8.90
N ALA A 96 10.36 -19.52 -9.16
CA ALA A 96 9.82 -18.49 -8.29
C ALA A 96 8.30 -18.28 -8.45
N PHE A 97 7.81 -18.30 -9.70
CA PHE A 97 6.45 -17.83 -10.03
C PHE A 97 5.60 -18.86 -10.79
N HIS A 98 6.08 -20.10 -10.96
CA HIS A 98 5.37 -21.22 -11.60
C HIS A 98 4.91 -20.95 -13.04
N MET A 99 5.53 -19.99 -13.73
CA MET A 99 5.29 -19.70 -15.14
C MET A 99 6.56 -19.20 -15.84
N THR A 100 6.56 -19.17 -17.17
CA THR A 100 7.71 -18.67 -17.93
C THR A 100 7.67 -17.14 -18.03
N PRO A 101 8.86 -16.46 -18.18
CA PRO A 101 8.94 -15.03 -18.40
C PRO A 101 8.09 -14.57 -19.60
N ALA A 102 8.07 -15.33 -20.70
CA ALA A 102 7.28 -15.02 -21.89
C ALA A 102 5.76 -15.11 -21.63
N ALA A 103 5.32 -16.09 -20.83
CA ALA A 103 3.92 -16.22 -20.46
C ALA A 103 3.49 -15.05 -19.54
N TYR A 104 4.32 -14.69 -18.58
CA TYR A 104 4.06 -13.56 -17.67
C TYR A 104 3.97 -12.23 -18.44
N ARG A 105 4.91 -11.95 -19.37
CA ARG A 105 4.86 -10.75 -20.21
C ARG A 105 3.57 -10.65 -21.03
N ARG A 106 3.12 -11.77 -21.60
CA ARG A 106 1.92 -11.79 -22.45
C ARG A 106 0.63 -11.57 -21.68
N ALA A 107 0.56 -12.08 -20.47
CA ALA A 107 -0.58 -11.99 -19.58
C ALA A 107 -0.09 -11.86 -18.13
N PRO A 108 0.27 -10.65 -17.68
CA PRO A 108 0.67 -10.41 -16.32
C PRO A 108 -0.47 -10.77 -15.36
N ARG A 109 -0.15 -11.48 -14.30
CA ARG A 109 -1.08 -11.84 -13.23
C ARG A 109 -0.43 -11.58 -11.87
N PRO A 110 -1.20 -11.53 -10.78
CA PRO A 110 -0.65 -11.37 -9.45
C PRO A 110 0.37 -12.46 -9.12
N ILE A 111 1.57 -12.06 -8.68
CA ILE A 111 2.65 -12.96 -8.25
C ILE A 111 3.32 -12.41 -6.98
N PRO A 112 3.79 -13.28 -6.07
CA PRO A 112 4.42 -12.86 -4.83
C PRO A 112 5.86 -12.35 -5.10
N LEU A 113 6.01 -11.07 -5.41
CA LEU A 113 7.32 -10.45 -5.55
C LEU A 113 7.98 -10.30 -4.17
N ALA A 114 9.30 -10.52 -4.11
CA ALA A 114 10.05 -10.10 -2.94
C ALA A 114 10.13 -8.57 -2.93
N ILE A 115 9.61 -7.93 -1.90
CA ILE A 115 9.74 -6.49 -1.69
C ILE A 115 11.12 -6.15 -1.12
N ARG A 116 11.49 -4.87 -1.17
CA ARG A 116 12.64 -4.37 -0.43
C ARG A 116 12.39 -4.58 1.05
N ALA A 117 13.27 -5.29 1.74
CA ALA A 117 13.13 -5.48 3.17
C ALA A 117 13.32 -4.15 3.91
N GLU A 118 12.33 -3.77 4.69
CA GLU A 118 12.41 -2.63 5.57
C GLU A 118 12.69 -3.11 6.99
N VAL A 119 13.96 -3.22 7.34
CA VAL A 119 14.39 -3.57 8.71
C VAL A 119 14.07 -2.43 9.67
N PHE A 120 13.98 -1.23 9.13
CA PHE A 120 13.55 -0.03 9.81
C PHE A 120 12.05 0.17 9.59
N SER A 121 11.24 -0.60 10.31
CA SER A 121 9.78 -0.50 10.23
C SER A 121 9.27 0.81 10.85
N PRO A 122 8.23 1.45 10.29
CA PRO A 122 7.57 2.61 10.89
C PRO A 122 7.20 2.45 12.38
N TYR A 123 7.04 1.22 12.86
CA TYR A 123 6.78 0.90 14.26
C TYR A 123 7.88 1.31 15.22
N HIS A 124 9.11 1.31 14.77
CA HIS A 124 10.26 1.69 15.58
C HIS A 124 10.37 3.20 15.74
N TYR A 125 9.63 4.00 14.96
CA TYR A 125 9.61 5.46 15.08
C TYR A 125 8.99 5.95 16.37
N HIS A 126 7.98 5.25 16.89
CA HIS A 126 7.39 5.60 18.19
C HIS A 126 8.39 5.54 19.36
N LEU A 127 9.47 4.80 19.22
CA LEU A 127 10.53 4.73 20.21
C LEU A 127 11.58 5.84 20.06
N ARG A 128 11.71 6.46 18.87
CA ARG A 128 12.57 7.63 18.64
C ARG A 128 12.01 8.94 19.22
N GLU A 129 10.72 9.03 19.45
CA GLU A 129 10.09 10.22 20.05
C GLU A 129 10.74 10.64 21.40
N ARG A 130 11.55 9.78 21.99
CA ARG A 130 12.29 10.09 23.25
C ARG A 130 13.66 10.75 23.04
N ILE A 131 14.20 10.82 21.83
CA ILE A 131 15.63 11.08 21.66
C ILE A 131 15.98 12.41 20.99
N VAL A 132 15.17 12.99 20.11
CA VAL A 132 15.54 14.28 19.48
C VAL A 132 14.31 15.11 19.15
N MET A 133 13.98 16.04 20.00
CA MET A 133 13.26 17.26 19.68
C MET A 133 14.22 18.25 19.01
N SER A 134 14.68 18.00 17.80
CA SER A 134 15.22 19.08 16.97
C SER A 134 14.04 19.70 16.24
N GLU A 135 13.97 21.02 16.25
CA GLU A 135 12.98 21.84 15.54
C GLU A 135 13.04 21.56 14.03
N VAL A 136 12.34 20.51 13.60
CA VAL A 136 12.01 20.33 12.18
C VAL A 136 10.68 21.03 11.99
N GLU A 137 10.67 22.05 11.16
CA GLU A 137 9.46 22.81 10.83
C GLU A 137 8.43 21.88 10.17
N VAL A 138 7.40 21.52 10.93
CA VAL A 138 6.26 20.74 10.43
C VAL A 138 5.25 21.72 9.88
N LYS A 139 4.94 21.61 8.58
CA LYS A 139 3.98 22.50 7.90
C LYS A 139 2.55 22.24 8.37
N ALA A 140 1.66 23.19 8.13
CA ALA A 140 0.24 23.04 8.43
C ALA A 140 -0.40 21.97 7.50
N VAL A 141 -1.39 21.26 8.03
CA VAL A 141 -2.20 20.30 7.24
C VAL A 141 -3.11 21.06 6.31
N GLU A 142 -2.96 20.84 5.01
CA GLU A 142 -3.84 21.35 3.97
C GLU A 142 -5.11 20.50 3.86
N VAL A 143 -6.25 21.12 3.56
CA VAL A 143 -7.50 20.42 3.28
C VAL A 143 -7.89 20.67 1.83
N LYS A 144 -8.13 19.59 1.09
CA LYS A 144 -8.50 19.61 -0.35
C LYS A 144 -9.73 18.74 -0.57
N ILE A 145 -10.43 18.96 -1.67
CA ILE A 145 -11.49 18.06 -2.15
C ILE A 145 -10.94 17.27 -3.33
N GLU A 146 -11.17 15.97 -3.32
CA GLU A 146 -10.80 15.05 -4.42
C GLU A 146 -11.98 14.12 -4.69
N ARG A 147 -12.38 14.00 -5.96
CA ARG A 147 -13.35 13.00 -6.37
C ARG A 147 -12.63 11.72 -6.75
N ILE A 148 -12.98 10.62 -6.08
CA ILE A 148 -12.50 9.28 -6.43
C ILE A 148 -13.63 8.58 -7.19
N PRO A 149 -13.40 8.15 -8.45
CA PRO A 149 -14.42 7.47 -9.23
C PRO A 149 -14.77 6.09 -8.64
N ALA A 150 -15.89 5.52 -9.08
CA ALA A 150 -16.23 4.14 -8.76
C ALA A 150 -15.08 3.21 -9.13
N HIS A 151 -14.74 2.30 -8.23
CA HIS A 151 -13.58 1.43 -8.38
C HIS A 151 -13.77 0.10 -7.66
N LYS A 152 -12.90 -0.87 -7.93
CA LYS A 152 -12.76 -2.05 -7.10
C LYS A 152 -11.58 -1.89 -6.16
N PHE A 153 -11.77 -2.31 -4.92
CA PHE A 153 -10.69 -2.44 -3.96
C PHE A 153 -10.34 -3.91 -3.78
N ILE A 154 -9.09 -4.27 -4.08
CA ILE A 154 -8.57 -5.63 -3.92
C ILE A 154 -7.59 -5.60 -2.76
N GLY A 155 -7.84 -6.42 -1.72
CA GLY A 155 -6.97 -6.39 -0.54
C GLY A 155 -7.45 -7.30 0.58
N THR A 156 -6.95 -7.01 1.77
CA THR A 156 -7.25 -7.72 3.02
C THR A 156 -7.91 -6.78 4.01
N TRP A 157 -9.01 -7.23 4.62
CA TRP A 157 -9.74 -6.53 5.67
C TRP A 157 -9.54 -7.25 7.00
N ASP A 158 -9.17 -6.52 8.03
CA ASP A 158 -8.99 -7.05 9.38
C ASP A 158 -9.74 -6.19 10.41
N ILE A 159 -10.84 -6.72 10.92
CA ILE A 159 -11.67 -6.02 11.93
C ILE A 159 -10.97 -5.91 13.29
N ALA A 160 -10.00 -6.78 13.56
CA ALA A 160 -9.24 -6.75 14.81
C ALA A 160 -8.16 -5.66 14.82
N SER A 161 -7.70 -5.25 13.65
CA SER A 161 -6.68 -4.22 13.48
C SER A 161 -7.28 -2.81 13.48
N LYS A 162 -6.63 -1.87 14.16
CA LYS A 162 -7.08 -0.47 14.25
C LYS A 162 -6.19 0.50 13.47
N ASN A 163 -5.01 0.05 13.08
CA ASN A 163 -4.00 0.83 12.37
C ASN A 163 -3.04 -0.09 11.64
N TYR A 164 -2.16 0.50 10.83
CA TYR A 164 -1.11 -0.19 10.09
C TYR A 164 -0.28 -1.13 10.98
N GLY A 165 -0.01 -0.72 12.22
CA GLY A 165 0.74 -1.48 13.19
C GLY A 165 0.09 -2.74 13.66
N ASP A 166 -1.15 -2.63 14.00
CA ASP A 166 -1.93 -3.78 14.45
C ASP A 166 -2.08 -4.79 13.31
N PHE A 167 -2.33 -4.30 12.09
CA PHE A 167 -2.51 -5.15 10.91
C PHE A 167 -1.34 -6.11 10.70
N TRP A 168 -0.10 -5.59 10.70
CA TRP A 168 1.06 -6.47 10.52
C TRP A 168 1.40 -7.34 11.74
N ARG A 169 1.00 -6.91 12.95
CA ARG A 169 1.19 -7.71 14.17
C ARG A 169 0.16 -8.84 14.31
N ASN A 170 -0.99 -8.72 13.71
CA ASN A 170 -2.07 -9.71 13.74
C ASN A 170 -1.84 -10.91 12.80
N GLY A 171 -0.62 -11.13 12.35
CA GLY A 171 -0.20 -12.34 11.62
C GLY A 171 -0.30 -12.22 10.11
N HIS A 172 -0.58 -11.04 9.56
CA HIS A 172 -0.51 -10.81 8.12
C HIS A 172 0.95 -10.82 7.63
N ASN A 173 1.20 -11.58 6.56
CA ASN A 173 2.52 -11.64 5.95
C ASN A 173 2.77 -10.42 5.06
N CYS A 174 3.50 -9.44 5.60
CA CYS A 174 3.82 -8.20 4.90
C CYS A 174 4.50 -8.43 3.55
N ASP A 175 5.49 -9.32 3.50
CA ASP A 175 6.26 -9.58 2.27
C ASP A 175 5.36 -10.17 1.17
N GLU A 176 4.48 -11.09 1.53
CA GLU A 176 3.58 -11.75 0.60
C GLU A 176 2.49 -10.81 0.09
N ILE A 177 1.81 -10.10 1.01
CA ILE A 177 0.73 -9.16 0.66
C ILE A 177 1.29 -8.01 -0.17
N SER A 178 2.31 -7.29 0.34
CA SER A 178 2.88 -6.14 -0.37
C SER A 178 3.55 -6.54 -1.68
N GLY A 179 4.23 -7.69 -1.71
CA GLY A 179 4.84 -8.19 -2.95
C GLY A 179 3.82 -8.54 -4.03
N THR A 180 2.69 -9.12 -3.63
CA THR A 180 1.58 -9.39 -4.55
C THR A 180 0.96 -8.10 -5.08
N LEU A 181 0.68 -7.14 -4.19
CA LEU A 181 0.14 -5.83 -4.59
C LEU A 181 1.11 -5.05 -5.48
N ASP A 182 2.44 -5.12 -5.25
CA ASP A 182 3.45 -4.52 -6.13
C ASP A 182 3.39 -5.11 -7.54
N SER A 183 3.13 -6.41 -7.66
CA SER A 183 2.96 -7.04 -8.97
C SER A 183 1.74 -6.51 -9.74
N MET A 184 0.77 -5.95 -9.03
CA MET A 184 -0.47 -5.37 -9.55
C MET A 184 -0.40 -3.85 -9.73
N SER A 185 0.69 -3.18 -9.37
CA SER A 185 0.79 -1.71 -9.33
C SER A 185 0.45 -1.01 -10.66
N HIS A 186 0.65 -1.69 -11.80
CA HIS A 186 0.27 -1.20 -13.13
C HIS A 186 -1.26 -1.12 -13.36
N LEU A 187 -2.05 -1.74 -12.49
CA LEU A 187 -3.52 -1.74 -12.51
C LEU A 187 -4.10 -0.66 -11.60
N SER A 188 -3.25 0.07 -10.86
CA SER A 188 -3.70 1.12 -9.95
C SER A 188 -4.59 2.13 -10.66
N LEU A 189 -5.65 2.53 -9.99
CA LEU A 189 -6.53 3.59 -10.47
C LEU A 189 -5.71 4.85 -10.78
N PRO A 190 -5.94 5.53 -11.92
CA PRO A 190 -5.22 6.75 -12.28
C PRO A 190 -5.27 7.79 -11.14
N GLY A 191 -4.12 8.36 -10.81
CA GLY A 191 -3.98 9.30 -9.68
C GLY A 191 -3.81 8.64 -8.31
N GLN A 192 -3.95 7.31 -8.21
CA GLN A 192 -3.64 6.55 -6.99
C GLN A 192 -2.23 5.96 -7.06
N LEU A 193 -1.55 5.90 -5.93
CA LEU A 193 -0.13 5.56 -5.87
C LEU A 193 0.09 4.11 -5.40
N GLY A 194 -0.42 3.13 -6.17
CA GLY A 194 -0.19 1.72 -5.85
C GLY A 194 -0.92 1.27 -4.58
N GLN A 195 -0.18 0.74 -3.62
CA GLN A 195 -0.76 0.18 -2.40
C GLN A 195 -1.42 1.26 -1.55
N THR A 196 -2.63 0.95 -1.06
CA THR A 196 -3.47 1.85 -0.27
C THR A 196 -3.88 1.15 1.02
N ALA A 197 -3.75 1.87 2.13
CA ALA A 197 -4.25 1.45 3.43
C ALA A 197 -5.46 2.30 3.82
N GLY A 198 -6.22 1.84 4.83
CA GLY A 198 -7.34 2.63 5.29
C GLY A 198 -8.14 1.96 6.39
N TRP A 199 -9.28 2.56 6.67
CA TRP A 199 -10.20 2.05 7.67
C TRP A 199 -11.57 1.77 7.05
N PHE A 200 -12.23 0.76 7.59
CA PHE A 200 -13.60 0.41 7.27
C PHE A 200 -14.41 0.25 8.56
N TYR A 201 -15.72 0.29 8.42
CA TYR A 201 -16.64 0.09 9.53
C TYR A 201 -17.55 -1.09 9.21
N GLN A 202 -17.70 -1.99 10.19
CA GLN A 202 -18.57 -3.15 10.11
C GLN A 202 -19.22 -3.36 11.47
N ASP A 203 -20.57 -3.39 11.51
CA ASP A 203 -21.37 -3.59 12.74
C ASP A 203 -20.96 -2.62 13.88
N GLY A 204 -20.68 -1.36 13.53
CA GLY A 204 -20.23 -0.31 14.46
C GLY A 204 -18.78 -0.46 14.94
N GLN A 205 -18.05 -1.43 14.43
CA GLN A 205 -16.63 -1.62 14.73
C GLN A 205 -15.76 -1.07 13.61
N LYS A 206 -14.70 -0.35 13.99
CA LYS A 206 -13.67 0.14 13.08
C LYS A 206 -12.62 -0.96 12.88
N GLY A 207 -12.39 -1.35 11.63
CA GLY A 207 -11.32 -2.24 11.20
C GLY A 207 -10.30 -1.53 10.32
N TYR A 208 -9.27 -2.25 9.89
CA TYR A 208 -8.21 -1.76 9.01
C TYR A 208 -8.11 -2.60 7.75
N LEU A 209 -7.84 -1.96 6.63
CA LEU A 209 -7.69 -2.61 5.32
C LEU A 209 -6.36 -2.23 4.68
N TYR A 210 -5.87 -3.15 3.84
CA TYR A 210 -4.65 -2.93 3.05
C TYR A 210 -4.80 -3.59 1.69
N GLY A 211 -4.58 -2.85 0.61
CA GLY A 211 -4.80 -3.34 -0.74
C GLY A 211 -4.47 -2.33 -1.83
N ILE A 212 -5.17 -2.44 -2.95
CA ILE A 212 -5.00 -1.60 -4.14
C ILE A 212 -6.36 -1.22 -4.72
N MET A 213 -6.48 0.01 -5.21
CA MET A 213 -7.62 0.47 -5.99
C MET A 213 -7.38 0.17 -7.47
N VAL A 214 -8.31 -0.51 -8.12
CA VAL A 214 -8.26 -0.81 -9.55
C VAL A 214 -9.54 -0.31 -10.23
N ALA A 215 -9.55 -0.25 -11.57
CA ALA A 215 -10.71 0.20 -12.32
C ALA A 215 -11.97 -0.62 -12.00
N ALA A 216 -13.15 0.00 -12.05
CA ALA A 216 -14.43 -0.65 -11.72
C ALA A 216 -14.76 -1.85 -12.62
N ASP A 217 -14.28 -1.84 -13.86
CA ASP A 217 -14.44 -2.91 -14.84
C ASP A 217 -13.34 -3.99 -14.77
N TYR A 218 -12.45 -3.93 -13.78
CA TYR A 218 -11.43 -4.97 -13.60
C TYR A 218 -12.08 -6.35 -13.44
N ASP A 219 -11.69 -7.29 -14.29
CA ASP A 219 -12.17 -8.68 -14.33
C ASP A 219 -11.04 -9.72 -14.20
N GLY A 220 -9.83 -9.25 -13.83
CA GLY A 220 -8.66 -10.10 -13.68
C GLY A 220 -8.65 -10.96 -12.40
N GLU A 221 -7.59 -11.71 -12.23
CA GLU A 221 -7.40 -12.63 -11.10
C GLU A 221 -7.32 -11.89 -9.76
N ILE A 222 -8.09 -12.35 -8.78
CA ILE A 222 -8.00 -11.89 -7.40
C ILE A 222 -6.97 -12.76 -6.67
N PRO A 223 -5.95 -12.18 -6.04
CA PRO A 223 -4.92 -12.95 -5.34
C PRO A 223 -5.50 -13.82 -4.24
N THR A 224 -4.94 -15.01 -4.06
CA THR A 224 -5.33 -15.90 -2.96
C THR A 224 -5.18 -15.20 -1.61
N GLY A 225 -6.22 -15.28 -0.79
CA GLY A 225 -6.25 -14.64 0.53
C GLY A 225 -6.63 -13.16 0.51
N MET A 226 -6.94 -12.60 -0.66
CA MET A 226 -7.50 -11.25 -0.80
C MET A 226 -8.97 -11.31 -1.24
N GLU A 227 -9.69 -10.26 -0.93
CA GLU A 227 -11.06 -10.03 -1.37
C GLU A 227 -11.09 -8.91 -2.43
N CYS A 228 -12.18 -8.87 -3.18
CA CYS A 228 -12.48 -7.77 -4.10
C CYS A 228 -13.84 -7.18 -3.74
N ARG A 229 -13.89 -5.87 -3.53
CA ARG A 229 -15.14 -5.16 -3.20
C ARG A 229 -15.34 -3.98 -4.14
N ASP A 230 -16.60 -3.80 -4.59
CA ASP A 230 -16.99 -2.63 -5.38
C ASP A 230 -17.18 -1.44 -4.45
N ILE A 231 -16.54 -0.32 -4.79
CA ILE A 231 -16.62 0.93 -4.05
C ILE A 231 -17.24 1.98 -4.97
N PRO A 232 -18.38 2.58 -4.58
CA PRO A 232 -19.00 3.62 -5.38
C PRO A 232 -18.14 4.88 -5.43
N GLU A 233 -18.39 5.73 -6.43
CA GLU A 233 -17.73 7.03 -6.50
C GLU A 233 -18.13 7.93 -5.32
N SER A 234 -17.22 8.75 -4.87
CA SER A 234 -17.49 9.76 -3.84
C SER A 234 -16.50 10.90 -3.89
N ASP A 235 -16.92 12.04 -3.34
CA ASP A 235 -16.01 13.11 -2.98
C ASP A 235 -15.35 12.81 -1.63
N TYR A 236 -14.09 13.20 -1.50
CA TYR A 236 -13.28 13.01 -0.31
C TYR A 236 -12.67 14.32 0.14
N LEU A 237 -12.73 14.62 1.43
CA LEU A 237 -11.84 15.59 2.04
C LEU A 237 -10.48 14.94 2.27
N VAL A 238 -9.45 15.52 1.66
CA VAL A 238 -8.06 15.07 1.73
C VAL A 238 -7.32 15.98 2.69
N PHE A 239 -6.91 15.43 3.83
CA PHE A 239 -6.08 16.09 4.83
C PHE A 239 -4.64 15.76 4.53
N PHE A 240 -3.92 16.71 3.94
CA PHE A 240 -2.62 16.49 3.34
C PHE A 240 -1.51 17.26 4.05
N HIS A 241 -0.41 16.57 4.30
CA HIS A 241 0.86 17.18 4.67
C HIS A 241 1.87 17.00 3.54
N PRO A 242 2.51 18.08 3.06
CA PRO A 242 3.53 18.00 2.01
C PRO A 242 4.75 17.18 2.46
N PRO A 243 5.69 16.91 1.56
CA PRO A 243 6.90 16.14 1.87
C PRO A 243 7.63 16.61 3.13
N PHE A 244 8.07 15.66 3.94
CA PHE A 244 8.71 15.86 5.22
C PHE A 244 9.85 14.86 5.45
N ASP A 245 10.70 15.10 6.45
CA ASP A 245 11.72 14.12 6.85
C ASP A 245 11.04 12.92 7.52
N TYR A 246 10.75 11.90 6.70
CA TYR A 246 10.05 10.70 7.14
C TYR A 246 10.76 10.00 8.31
N LEU A 247 12.09 9.97 8.30
CA LEU A 247 12.88 9.30 9.35
C LEU A 247 12.79 10.01 10.70
N ARG A 248 12.63 11.33 10.71
CA ARG A 248 12.65 12.14 11.92
C ARG A 248 11.28 12.52 12.44
N THR A 249 10.32 12.79 11.55
CA THR A 249 9.06 13.43 11.92
C THR A 249 7.80 12.64 11.56
N ASN A 250 7.95 11.41 11.03
CA ASN A 250 6.81 10.60 10.57
C ASN A 250 5.70 10.47 11.64
N GLY A 251 6.04 10.07 12.86
CA GLY A 251 5.05 9.92 13.93
C GLY A 251 4.32 11.22 14.28
N GLN A 252 5.02 12.36 14.23
CA GLN A 252 4.45 13.67 14.49
C GLN A 252 3.50 14.09 13.36
N VAL A 253 3.93 13.97 12.11
CA VAL A 253 3.14 14.34 10.93
C VAL A 253 1.89 13.49 10.82
N MET A 254 2.02 12.16 10.94
CA MET A 254 0.86 11.26 10.88
C MET A 254 -0.17 11.59 11.96
N LYS A 255 0.25 11.75 13.22
CA LYS A 255 -0.66 12.14 14.31
C LYS A 255 -1.35 13.47 14.04
N MET A 256 -0.63 14.45 13.50
CA MET A 256 -1.18 15.77 13.20
C MET A 256 -2.24 15.71 12.09
N VAL A 257 -1.96 14.98 11.00
CA VAL A 257 -2.90 14.79 9.90
C VAL A 257 -4.12 14.01 10.36
N GLU A 258 -3.94 12.91 11.06
CA GLU A 258 -5.03 12.11 11.62
C GLU A 258 -5.87 12.93 12.61
N HIS A 259 -5.24 13.65 13.54
CA HIS A 259 -5.96 14.49 14.49
C HIS A 259 -6.81 15.55 13.75
N LYS A 260 -6.26 16.21 12.72
CA LYS A 260 -7.02 17.16 11.90
C LYS A 260 -8.19 16.48 11.20
N ALA A 261 -7.95 15.31 10.57
CA ALA A 261 -8.96 14.58 9.83
C ALA A 261 -10.12 14.08 10.72
N TRP A 262 -9.82 13.57 11.91
CA TRP A 262 -10.84 12.99 12.80
C TRP A 262 -11.64 14.05 13.60
N ASN A 263 -11.11 15.27 13.75
CA ASN A 263 -11.78 16.35 14.50
C ASN A 263 -12.27 17.49 13.59
N PHE A 264 -12.25 17.31 12.26
CA PHE A 264 -12.73 18.31 11.32
C PHE A 264 -14.26 18.28 11.22
N ASP A 265 -14.87 19.45 11.17
CA ASP A 265 -16.30 19.60 10.89
C ASP A 265 -16.48 19.87 9.38
N PRO A 266 -17.01 18.92 8.58
CA PRO A 266 -17.16 19.09 7.15
C PRO A 266 -18.25 20.12 6.80
N THR A 267 -19.15 20.44 7.73
CA THR A 267 -20.23 21.41 7.52
C THR A 267 -19.70 22.82 7.26
N GLU A 268 -18.50 23.14 7.76
CA GLU A 268 -17.81 24.40 7.46
C GLU A 268 -17.55 24.59 5.95
N LEU A 269 -17.49 23.49 5.19
CA LEU A 269 -17.28 23.48 3.74
C LEU A 269 -18.55 23.11 2.95
N GLY A 270 -19.70 22.98 3.60
CA GLY A 270 -20.97 22.61 2.97
C GLY A 270 -21.13 21.11 2.72
N PHE A 271 -20.38 20.28 3.44
CA PHE A 271 -20.43 18.82 3.33
C PHE A 271 -20.90 18.17 4.63
N GLU A 272 -21.29 16.91 4.54
CA GLU A 272 -21.43 16.00 5.66
C GLU A 272 -20.64 14.71 5.40
N TRP A 273 -20.28 13.96 6.45
CA TRP A 273 -19.56 12.71 6.29
C TRP A 273 -20.43 11.67 5.58
N ASN A 274 -19.88 11.05 4.54
CA ASN A 274 -20.54 9.95 3.84
C ASN A 274 -20.13 8.62 4.48
N GLU A 275 -20.69 8.36 5.68
CA GLU A 275 -20.38 7.16 6.47
C GLU A 275 -21.21 5.96 5.96
N GLY A 276 -20.65 4.75 6.11
CA GLY A 276 -21.36 3.50 5.83
C GLY A 276 -20.61 2.57 4.90
N THR A 277 -20.83 2.64 3.60
CA THR A 277 -20.24 1.72 2.61
C THR A 277 -18.88 2.13 2.08
N LEU A 278 -18.47 3.36 2.37
CA LEU A 278 -17.20 3.93 1.93
C LEU A 278 -16.12 3.77 2.99
N TYR A 279 -14.87 3.88 2.56
CA TYR A 279 -13.68 3.70 3.40
C TYR A 279 -12.95 5.03 3.59
N ASP A 280 -12.38 5.22 4.76
CA ASP A 280 -11.36 6.24 4.97
C ASP A 280 -10.02 5.69 4.50
N TYR A 281 -9.25 6.48 3.75
CA TYR A 281 -7.97 6.01 3.20
C TYR A 281 -6.78 6.72 3.81
N GLN A 282 -5.65 6.00 3.87
CA GLN A 282 -4.31 6.54 4.09
C GLN A 282 -3.55 6.54 2.78
N ARG A 283 -2.91 7.65 2.45
CA ARG A 283 -2.08 7.78 1.25
C ARG A 283 -0.69 8.27 1.61
N HIS A 284 0.32 7.49 1.24
CA HIS A 284 1.71 7.92 1.26
C HIS A 284 2.13 8.32 -0.15
N TYR A 285 2.81 9.45 -0.28
CA TYR A 285 3.33 9.94 -1.54
C TYR A 285 4.82 9.61 -1.62
N PRO A 286 5.26 8.69 -2.51
CA PRO A 286 6.65 8.24 -2.57
C PRO A 286 7.62 9.34 -2.97
N GLU A 287 7.18 10.32 -3.77
CA GLU A 287 7.97 11.48 -4.14
C GLU A 287 8.03 12.46 -2.98
N GLY A 288 9.06 12.31 -2.13
CA GLY A 288 9.33 13.21 -1.01
C GLY A 288 8.52 12.95 0.25
N TYR A 289 7.85 11.78 0.38
CA TYR A 289 7.17 11.32 1.60
C TYR A 289 6.09 12.27 2.17
N GLY A 290 5.18 12.73 1.32
CA GLY A 290 3.95 13.35 1.80
C GLY A 290 3.00 12.30 2.43
N TYR A 291 2.10 12.75 3.30
CA TYR A 291 1.10 11.89 3.94
C TYR A 291 -0.28 12.52 3.88
N ALA A 292 -1.30 11.71 3.65
CA ALA A 292 -2.69 12.17 3.70
C ALA A 292 -3.63 11.14 4.33
N VAL A 293 -4.70 11.66 4.93
CA VAL A 293 -5.91 10.92 5.27
C VAL A 293 -7.05 11.44 4.41
N LEU A 294 -7.80 10.54 3.82
CA LEU A 294 -8.94 10.84 2.97
C LEU A 294 -10.21 10.35 3.65
N ARG A 295 -11.20 11.21 3.80
CA ARG A 295 -12.50 10.85 4.38
C ARG A 295 -13.63 11.18 3.40
N PRO A 296 -14.54 10.22 3.14
CA PRO A 296 -15.62 10.42 2.19
C PRO A 296 -16.65 11.43 2.69
N VAL A 297 -17.13 12.28 1.79
CA VAL A 297 -18.14 13.29 2.07
C VAL A 297 -19.22 13.30 0.99
N LYS A 298 -20.38 13.84 1.33
CA LYS A 298 -21.45 14.19 0.39
C LYS A 298 -21.91 15.62 0.64
N THR A 299 -22.47 16.26 -0.39
CA THR A 299 -23.03 17.61 -0.26
C THR A 299 -24.29 17.60 0.61
N MET A 300 -24.50 18.66 1.40
CA MET A 300 -25.68 18.77 2.27
C MET A 300 -27.00 18.81 1.47
N GLU A 301 -26.99 19.19 0.18
CA GLU A 301 -28.16 19.21 -0.71
C GLU A 301 -28.58 17.79 -1.13
N GLU A 302 -27.65 16.85 -1.27
CA GLU A 302 -27.94 15.46 -1.62
C GLU A 302 -28.62 14.69 -0.46
N SER A 303 -28.44 15.11 0.78
CA SER A 303 -29.04 14.46 1.95
C SER A 303 -30.54 14.72 2.10
N SER A 304 -31.11 15.73 1.44
CA SER A 304 -32.55 16.04 1.49
C SER A 304 -33.40 15.20 0.53
N ASP A 305 -32.80 14.60 -0.52
CA ASP A 305 -33.55 13.83 -1.52
C ASP A 305 -33.75 12.36 -1.13
N ASP A 306 -32.91 11.81 -0.25
CA ASP A 306 -33.01 10.40 0.20
C ASP A 306 -34.15 10.15 1.22
N ILE A 307 -34.72 11.22 1.81
CA ILE A 307 -35.86 11.14 2.75
C ILE A 307 -37.23 11.12 2.01
N GLY A 308 -37.22 11.42 0.71
CA GLY A 308 -38.47 11.62 -0.10
C GLY A 308 -39.03 10.37 -0.78
N GLN A 309 -38.38 9.23 -0.83
CA GLN A 309 -38.85 8.05 -1.58
C GLN A 309 -39.38 6.89 -0.71
N GLY A 310 -39.70 7.13 0.53
CA GLY A 310 -40.20 6.13 1.50
C GLY A 310 -41.66 6.29 1.94
N SER A 311 -42.56 6.90 1.16
CA SER A 311 -43.99 6.83 1.50
C SER A 311 -44.92 7.19 0.33
N SER A 312 -45.30 6.22 -0.46
CA SER A 312 -46.60 6.25 -1.15
C SER A 312 -47.03 4.83 -1.55
N GLY A 313 -48.10 4.37 -0.98
CA GLY A 313 -48.77 3.17 -1.48
C GLY A 313 -49.61 2.40 -0.47
N VAL A 314 -50.39 3.06 0.36
CA VAL A 314 -51.56 2.40 0.98
C VAL A 314 -52.78 2.86 0.23
N SER A 315 -53.24 2.10 -0.73
CA SER A 315 -54.55 2.19 -1.34
C SER A 315 -55.59 1.61 -0.36
N ILE A 316 -56.41 2.47 0.23
CA ILE A 316 -57.62 2.03 0.94
C ILE A 316 -58.69 1.75 -0.14
N VAL A 317 -59.04 0.48 -0.30
CA VAL A 317 -60.24 0.05 -1.04
C VAL A 317 -61.41 0.30 -0.11
N GLY A 318 -62.24 1.26 -0.44
CA GLY A 318 -63.50 1.49 0.23
C GLY A 318 -64.57 0.53 -0.31
N ASP A 319 -65.14 -0.23 0.57
CA ASP A 319 -66.35 -0.98 0.32
C ASP A 319 -67.53 -0.02 0.12
N ASN A 320 -68.19 -0.09 -1.03
CA ASN A 320 -69.49 0.46 -1.23
C ASN A 320 -70.55 -0.67 -1.16
N GLU A 321 -71.19 -0.79 -0.04
CA GLU A 321 -72.48 -1.38 0.01
C GLU A 321 -73.53 -0.44 -0.65
N THR A 322 -74.27 -1.00 -1.58
CA THR A 322 -75.52 -0.37 -2.02
C THR A 322 -76.62 -1.44 -2.03
N THR A 323 -77.51 -1.29 -1.12
CA THR A 323 -78.85 -1.91 -1.06
C THR A 323 -79.75 -1.39 -2.19
N ALA A 324 -80.37 -2.32 -2.90
CA ALA A 324 -81.81 -2.37 -3.21
C ALA A 324 -82.10 -3.66 -4.02
#